data_987da375b52ef9e48de06c68ddd81ce1
#
_entry.id   987da375b52ef9e48de06c68ddd81ce1
#
_cell.length_a   1.000
_cell.length_b   1.000
_cell.length_c   1.000
_cell.angle_alpha   90.00
_cell.angle_beta   90.00
_cell.angle_gamma   90.00
#
_symmetry.space_group_name_H-M   'P 1'
#
loop_
_entity.id
_entity.type
_entity.pdbx_description
1 polymer ?
#
loop_
_entity_poly.entity_id
_entity_poly.type
_entity_poly.pdbx_seq_one_letter_code
_entity_poly.pdbx_strand_id
1 'polypeptide(L)'
;WWFDNAHEREIRARILAAASIGEDQLIVHMGHTHSGPASNLQNVERPGGHLIVPYRDKVVSACAAAIAAAKAGAQPAVASWATGRCDLARNRDLVLDDETFLCGINPDGPVDDTVLVGRVTGANGKIIATLVNYACHPVSLGGGNKLISPDYYGAMREVVERDTGGAPCLFLHGASGDMTPLRSYEADTAIADQNGRQLGYAALSTLTGMLPPEQEFAFDRIEESGARLGRWSLRSKPASTTLVATVSNTELPYVDLPAEAELLASLQTTT
;
A
#
# COMPACT_ATOMS: atom_id res chain seq x y z
N TRP A 1 -3.93 -7.05 -14.66
CA TRP A 1 -3.56 -6.25 -13.49
C TRP A 1 -2.22 -5.54 -13.62
N TRP A 2 -1.58 -5.60 -14.76
CA TRP A 2 -0.46 -4.76 -15.10
C TRP A 2 -0.93 -3.70 -16.08
N PHE A 3 -0.76 -2.43 -15.73
CA PHE A 3 -0.76 -1.36 -16.71
C PHE A 3 0.66 -1.21 -17.25
N ASP A 4 0.82 -1.14 -18.55
CA ASP A 4 2.01 -0.52 -19.10
C ASP A 4 1.89 1.01 -18.99
N ASN A 5 2.97 1.71 -19.30
CA ASN A 5 3.00 3.17 -19.21
C ASN A 5 1.95 3.86 -20.11
N ALA A 6 1.53 3.24 -21.22
CA ALA A 6 0.52 3.79 -22.09
C ALA A 6 -0.88 3.68 -21.48
N HIS A 7 -1.17 2.50 -20.90
CA HIS A 7 -2.44 2.25 -20.23
C HIS A 7 -2.57 3.08 -18.94
N GLU A 8 -1.49 3.27 -18.19
CA GLU A 8 -1.50 4.14 -17.00
C GLU A 8 -1.82 5.58 -17.39
N ARG A 9 -1.12 6.12 -18.39
CA ARG A 9 -1.37 7.48 -18.89
C ARG A 9 -2.81 7.68 -19.39
N GLU A 10 -3.37 6.68 -20.09
CA GLU A 10 -4.77 6.75 -20.54
C GLU A 10 -5.74 6.80 -19.36
N ILE A 11 -5.62 5.89 -18.39
CA ILE A 11 -6.50 5.86 -17.22
C ILE A 11 -6.34 7.13 -16.38
N ARG A 12 -5.11 7.59 -16.18
CA ARG A 12 -4.82 8.85 -15.48
C ARG A 12 -5.52 10.02 -16.17
N ALA A 13 -5.33 10.19 -17.47
CA ALA A 13 -5.94 11.28 -18.23
C ALA A 13 -7.48 11.28 -18.13
N ARG A 14 -8.09 10.09 -18.18
CA ARG A 14 -9.54 9.94 -18.03
C ARG A 14 -10.03 10.30 -16.62
N ILE A 15 -9.30 9.92 -15.57
CA ILE A 15 -9.63 10.30 -14.20
C ILE A 15 -9.50 11.81 -14.01
N LEU A 16 -8.40 12.42 -14.48
CA LEU A 16 -8.17 13.86 -14.40
C LEU A 16 -9.31 14.64 -15.07
N ALA A 17 -9.70 14.23 -16.29
CA ALA A 17 -10.80 14.85 -17.03
C ALA A 17 -12.15 14.67 -16.30
N ALA A 18 -12.47 13.47 -15.84
CA ALA A 18 -13.74 13.18 -15.15
C ALA A 18 -13.87 13.88 -13.79
N ALA A 19 -12.77 14.06 -13.08
CA ALA A 19 -12.72 14.70 -11.76
C ALA A 19 -12.46 16.21 -11.82
N SER A 20 -12.10 16.76 -12.99
CA SER A 20 -11.71 18.17 -13.20
C SER A 20 -10.61 18.60 -12.21
N ILE A 21 -9.46 17.89 -12.23
CA ILE A 21 -8.27 18.16 -11.40
C ILE A 21 -7.01 18.21 -12.26
N GLY A 22 -5.93 18.82 -11.74
CA GLY A 22 -4.61 18.85 -12.36
C GLY A 22 -3.77 17.60 -12.07
N GLU A 23 -2.69 17.41 -12.84
CA GLU A 23 -1.79 16.27 -12.69
C GLU A 23 -1.10 16.22 -11.33
N ASP A 24 -0.77 17.38 -10.76
CA ASP A 24 -0.17 17.54 -9.43
C ASP A 24 -1.11 17.19 -8.28
N GLN A 25 -2.38 16.97 -8.57
CA GLN A 25 -3.42 16.62 -7.59
C GLN A 25 -3.79 15.13 -7.59
N LEU A 26 -3.16 14.31 -8.44
CA LEU A 26 -3.51 12.89 -8.61
C LEU A 26 -2.29 11.98 -8.47
N ILE A 27 -2.35 11.10 -7.48
CA ILE A 27 -1.47 9.95 -7.39
C ILE A 27 -2.29 8.70 -7.73
N VAL A 28 -1.91 7.98 -8.80
CA VAL A 28 -2.45 6.66 -9.11
C VAL A 28 -1.49 5.63 -8.54
N HIS A 29 -1.99 4.87 -7.58
CA HIS A 29 -1.22 3.83 -6.90
C HIS A 29 -1.88 2.47 -7.09
N MET A 30 -1.10 1.48 -7.52
CA MET A 30 -1.56 0.11 -7.74
C MET A 30 -1.25 -0.76 -6.52
N GLY A 31 -2.26 -1.41 -5.96
CA GLY A 31 -2.11 -2.26 -4.77
C GLY A 31 -1.44 -3.61 -5.04
N HIS A 32 -1.13 -3.93 -6.29
CA HIS A 32 -0.38 -5.12 -6.71
C HIS A 32 -0.99 -6.49 -6.32
N THR A 33 -2.28 -6.56 -5.96
CA THR A 33 -2.91 -7.86 -5.68
C THR A 33 -2.82 -8.80 -6.88
N HIS A 34 -2.44 -10.06 -6.64
CA HIS A 34 -2.40 -11.11 -7.65
C HIS A 34 -3.76 -11.80 -7.87
N SER A 35 -4.78 -11.35 -7.16
CA SER A 35 -6.17 -11.82 -7.28
C SER A 35 -7.13 -10.75 -7.80
N GLY A 36 -6.61 -9.72 -8.46
CA GLY A 36 -7.41 -8.65 -9.07
C GLY A 36 -7.95 -9.01 -10.45
N PRO A 37 -8.95 -8.27 -10.95
CA PRO A 37 -9.42 -8.40 -12.32
C PRO A 37 -8.33 -8.08 -13.33
N ALA A 38 -8.36 -8.75 -14.48
CA ALA A 38 -7.52 -8.38 -15.62
C ALA A 38 -7.91 -6.99 -16.13
N SER A 39 -6.91 -6.15 -16.41
CA SER A 39 -7.12 -4.77 -16.91
C SER A 39 -6.31 -4.48 -18.20
N ASN A 40 -5.45 -5.40 -18.62
CA ASN A 40 -4.62 -5.25 -19.81
C ASN A 40 -5.46 -5.49 -21.08
N LEU A 41 -5.50 -4.48 -21.97
CA LEU A 41 -6.24 -4.54 -23.23
C LEU A 41 -5.75 -5.64 -24.18
N GLN A 42 -4.53 -6.13 -24.06
CA GLN A 42 -4.02 -7.27 -24.82
C GLN A 42 -4.78 -8.57 -24.55
N ASN A 43 -5.56 -8.63 -23.47
CA ASN A 43 -6.33 -9.81 -23.09
C ASN A 43 -7.81 -9.76 -23.50
N VAL A 44 -8.24 -8.75 -24.28
CA VAL A 44 -9.67 -8.57 -24.61
C VAL A 44 -10.24 -9.74 -25.44
N GLU A 45 -9.42 -10.41 -26.23
CA GLU A 45 -9.82 -11.59 -27.04
C GLU A 45 -9.76 -12.91 -26.25
N ARG A 46 -9.28 -12.89 -25.01
CA ARG A 46 -9.24 -14.09 -24.14
C ARG A 46 -10.62 -14.35 -23.51
N PRO A 47 -10.91 -15.57 -23.06
CA PRO A 47 -12.13 -15.85 -22.29
C PRO A 47 -12.30 -14.86 -21.12
N GLY A 48 -13.46 -14.19 -21.06
CA GLY A 48 -13.73 -13.12 -20.08
C GLY A 48 -13.19 -11.74 -20.45
N GLY A 49 -12.40 -11.60 -21.52
CA GLY A 49 -11.78 -10.34 -21.93
C GLY A 49 -12.77 -9.22 -22.28
N HIS A 50 -14.01 -9.58 -22.67
CA HIS A 50 -15.10 -8.62 -22.88
C HIS A 50 -15.45 -7.79 -21.63
N LEU A 51 -15.04 -8.23 -20.44
CA LEU A 51 -15.25 -7.51 -19.17
C LEU A 51 -14.17 -6.45 -18.91
N ILE A 52 -13.05 -6.47 -19.63
CA ILE A 52 -11.91 -5.59 -19.36
C ILE A 52 -12.26 -4.12 -19.56
N VAL A 53 -12.84 -3.78 -20.71
CA VAL A 53 -13.21 -2.39 -21.02
C VAL A 53 -14.25 -1.86 -20.04
N PRO A 54 -15.38 -2.55 -19.78
CA PRO A 54 -16.34 -2.13 -18.76
C PRO A 54 -15.74 -1.98 -17.37
N TYR A 55 -14.79 -2.85 -16.99
CA TYR A 55 -14.10 -2.73 -15.70
C TYR A 55 -13.25 -1.46 -15.62
N ARG A 56 -12.49 -1.13 -16.67
CA ARG A 56 -11.69 0.11 -16.75
C ARG A 56 -12.58 1.34 -16.64
N ASP A 57 -13.72 1.36 -17.34
CA ASP A 57 -14.70 2.45 -17.25
C ASP A 57 -15.26 2.60 -15.84
N LYS A 58 -15.53 1.48 -15.17
CA LYS A 58 -15.96 1.46 -13.77
C LYS A 58 -14.89 2.01 -12.82
N VAL A 59 -13.61 1.69 -13.05
CA VAL A 59 -12.48 2.23 -12.26
C VAL A 59 -12.43 3.75 -12.38
N VAL A 60 -12.47 4.29 -13.62
CA VAL A 60 -12.45 5.75 -13.85
C VAL A 60 -13.63 6.42 -13.14
N SER A 61 -14.84 5.89 -13.32
CA SER A 61 -16.06 6.44 -12.72
C SER A 61 -16.01 6.41 -11.19
N ALA A 62 -15.52 5.31 -10.61
CA ALA A 62 -15.38 5.16 -9.16
C ALA A 62 -14.34 6.13 -8.59
N CYS A 63 -13.20 6.33 -9.27
CA CYS A 63 -12.19 7.30 -8.88
C CYS A 63 -12.76 8.73 -8.92
N ALA A 64 -13.46 9.11 -9.99
CA ALA A 64 -14.08 10.43 -10.10
C ALA A 64 -15.12 10.67 -9.01
N ALA A 65 -15.95 9.67 -8.71
CA ALA A 65 -16.94 9.76 -7.63
C ALA A 65 -16.26 9.89 -6.25
N ALA A 66 -15.20 9.13 -5.99
CA ALA A 66 -14.44 9.23 -4.74
C ALA A 66 -13.79 10.62 -4.57
N ILE A 67 -13.20 11.16 -5.63
CA ILE A 67 -12.62 12.52 -5.63
C ILE A 67 -13.69 13.57 -5.38
N ALA A 68 -14.85 13.46 -6.03
CA ALA A 68 -15.97 14.39 -5.83
C ALA A 68 -16.47 14.33 -4.37
N ALA A 69 -16.62 13.14 -3.80
CA ALA A 69 -17.02 12.97 -2.41
C ALA A 69 -15.98 13.56 -1.44
N ALA A 70 -14.68 13.35 -1.69
CA ALA A 70 -13.60 13.92 -0.90
C ALA A 70 -13.59 15.45 -0.95
N LYS A 71 -13.80 16.05 -2.13
CA LYS A 71 -13.92 17.50 -2.29
C LYS A 71 -15.12 18.06 -1.55
N ALA A 72 -16.29 17.40 -1.65
CA ALA A 72 -17.51 17.84 -0.96
C ALA A 72 -17.40 17.74 0.56
N GLY A 73 -16.64 16.75 1.07
CA GLY A 73 -16.37 16.56 2.50
C GLY A 73 -15.12 17.26 3.01
N ALA A 74 -14.45 18.10 2.21
CA ALA A 74 -13.20 18.75 2.62
C ALA A 74 -13.40 19.66 3.83
N GLN A 75 -12.51 19.54 4.81
CA GLN A 75 -12.52 20.32 6.04
C GLN A 75 -11.09 20.57 6.51
N PRO A 76 -10.86 21.60 7.36
CA PRO A 76 -9.57 21.76 8.01
C PRO A 76 -9.18 20.51 8.78
N ALA A 77 -7.96 20.06 8.60
CA ALA A 77 -7.44 18.84 9.23
C ALA A 77 -5.93 18.91 9.43
N VAL A 78 -5.45 18.09 10.36
CA VAL A 78 -4.02 17.93 10.62
C VAL A 78 -3.61 16.51 10.26
N ALA A 79 -2.56 16.37 9.44
CA ALA A 79 -1.93 15.09 9.16
C ALA A 79 -0.78 14.84 10.16
N SER A 80 -0.74 13.63 10.72
CA SER A 80 0.30 13.16 11.63
C SER A 80 0.82 11.80 11.15
N TRP A 81 2.09 11.49 11.38
CA TRP A 81 2.74 10.26 10.93
C TRP A 81 3.48 9.59 12.07
N ALA A 82 3.49 8.27 12.08
CA ALA A 82 4.32 7.47 12.95
C ALA A 82 4.75 6.18 12.26
N THR A 83 5.84 5.59 12.75
CA THR A 83 6.33 4.30 12.31
C THR A 83 6.13 3.26 13.40
N GLY A 84 5.73 2.07 13.01
CA GLY A 84 5.66 0.88 13.83
C GLY A 84 6.33 -0.30 13.13
N ARG A 85 6.07 -1.51 13.60
CA ARG A 85 6.62 -2.74 13.01
C ARG A 85 5.54 -3.80 12.86
N CYS A 86 5.65 -4.61 11.80
CA CYS A 86 4.81 -5.78 11.57
C CYS A 86 5.66 -6.94 11.06
N ASP A 87 5.59 -8.05 11.76
CA ASP A 87 6.32 -9.28 11.43
C ASP A 87 5.55 -10.17 10.42
N LEU A 88 4.87 -9.57 9.44
CA LEU A 88 4.17 -10.29 8.38
C LEU A 88 5.11 -10.64 7.22
N ALA A 89 5.94 -9.68 6.79
CA ALA A 89 6.83 -9.85 5.66
C ALA A 89 8.01 -10.78 5.97
N ARG A 90 8.41 -11.54 4.98
CA ARG A 90 9.66 -12.32 4.95
C ARG A 90 10.36 -12.06 3.63
N ASN A 91 11.68 -12.13 3.63
CA ASN A 91 12.43 -12.15 2.38
C ASN A 91 12.08 -13.41 1.59
N ARG A 92 11.93 -13.30 0.26
CA ARG A 92 11.54 -14.41 -0.60
C ARG A 92 12.56 -14.83 -1.64
N ASP A 93 13.70 -14.19 -1.64
CA ASP A 93 14.79 -14.46 -2.58
C ASP A 93 15.69 -15.57 -2.02
N LEU A 94 15.25 -16.83 -2.21
CA LEU A 94 15.98 -18.00 -1.75
C LEU A 94 16.92 -18.50 -2.84
N VAL A 95 18.20 -18.55 -2.52
CA VAL A 95 19.23 -19.15 -3.38
C VAL A 95 19.67 -20.48 -2.78
N LEU A 96 19.60 -21.54 -3.57
CA LEU A 96 20.06 -22.88 -3.16
C LEU A 96 21.56 -23.04 -3.40
N ASP A 97 22.15 -24.11 -2.85
CA ASP A 97 23.58 -24.41 -2.94
C ASP A 97 24.10 -24.59 -4.39
N ASP A 98 23.21 -24.94 -5.32
CA ASP A 98 23.50 -25.06 -6.76
C ASP A 98 23.27 -23.74 -7.54
N GLU A 99 23.18 -22.63 -6.83
CA GLU A 99 22.89 -21.30 -7.37
C GLU A 99 21.47 -21.16 -8.00
N THR A 100 20.60 -22.14 -7.82
CA THR A 100 19.20 -22.03 -8.26
C THR A 100 18.47 -20.98 -7.44
N PHE A 101 17.89 -19.97 -8.13
CA PHE A 101 17.09 -18.93 -7.52
C PHE A 101 15.62 -19.38 -7.42
N LEU A 102 15.06 -19.30 -6.23
CA LEU A 102 13.65 -19.63 -5.96
C LEU A 102 12.91 -18.44 -5.35
N CYS A 103 11.67 -18.24 -5.77
CA CYS A 103 10.73 -17.40 -5.06
C CYS A 103 10.11 -18.22 -3.91
N GLY A 104 10.65 -18.08 -2.70
CA GLY A 104 10.28 -18.87 -1.53
C GLY A 104 10.38 -18.08 -0.24
N ILE A 105 10.86 -18.69 0.83
CA ILE A 105 11.20 -18.00 2.07
C ILE A 105 12.72 -18.12 2.27
N ASN A 106 13.38 -16.97 2.37
CA ASN A 106 14.78 -16.88 2.76
C ASN A 106 14.86 -16.40 4.21
N PRO A 107 15.11 -17.28 5.18
CA PRO A 107 15.14 -16.92 6.60
C PRO A 107 16.28 -15.98 6.97
N ASP A 108 17.35 -15.96 6.19
CA ASP A 108 18.57 -15.16 6.41
C ASP A 108 18.57 -13.85 5.61
N GLY A 109 17.56 -13.64 4.74
CA GLY A 109 17.46 -12.45 3.92
C GLY A 109 16.99 -11.23 4.71
N PRO A 110 17.38 -10.01 4.29
CA PRO A 110 16.93 -8.78 4.94
C PRO A 110 15.42 -8.60 4.80
N VAL A 111 14.79 -8.02 5.82
CA VAL A 111 13.35 -7.74 5.85
C VAL A 111 13.11 -6.29 6.24
N ASP A 112 12.27 -5.58 5.50
CA ASP A 112 11.69 -4.31 5.94
C ASP A 112 10.35 -4.59 6.64
N ASP A 113 10.37 -4.59 7.96
CA ASP A 113 9.19 -4.79 8.82
C ASP A 113 8.49 -3.47 9.20
N THR A 114 8.91 -2.36 8.63
CA THR A 114 8.41 -1.02 8.94
C THR A 114 6.96 -0.84 8.47
N VAL A 115 6.09 -0.46 9.39
CA VAL A 115 4.73 0.02 9.08
C VAL A 115 4.72 1.54 9.25
N LEU A 116 4.47 2.28 8.16
CA LEU A 116 4.24 3.71 8.26
C LEU A 116 2.74 3.98 8.32
N VAL A 117 2.31 4.71 9.34
CA VAL A 117 0.90 5.04 9.55
C VAL A 117 0.70 6.54 9.51
N GLY A 118 -0.23 6.98 8.65
CA GLY A 118 -0.71 8.35 8.59
C GLY A 118 -2.09 8.47 9.24
N ARG A 119 -2.30 9.54 10.00
CA ARG A 119 -3.58 9.89 10.63
C ARG A 119 -3.97 11.30 10.21
N VAL A 120 -5.15 11.45 9.61
CA VAL A 120 -5.74 12.73 9.31
C VAL A 120 -6.85 13.02 10.32
N THR A 121 -6.66 14.07 11.12
CA THR A 121 -7.59 14.44 12.21
C THR A 121 -8.27 15.75 11.85
N GLY A 122 -9.59 15.74 11.82
CA GLY A 122 -10.43 16.95 11.59
C GLY A 122 -10.43 17.89 12.81
N ALA A 123 -10.93 19.10 12.62
CA ALA A 123 -11.00 20.12 13.67
C ALA A 123 -11.78 19.70 14.93
N ASN A 124 -12.69 18.73 14.79
CA ASN A 124 -13.46 18.16 15.91
C ASN A 124 -12.73 17.05 16.68
N GLY A 125 -11.45 16.81 16.37
CA GLY A 125 -10.62 15.77 16.97
C GLY A 125 -10.88 14.34 16.47
N LYS A 126 -11.83 14.15 15.53
CA LYS A 126 -12.10 12.83 14.96
C LYS A 126 -11.12 12.50 13.83
N ILE A 127 -10.76 11.24 13.74
CA ILE A 127 -10.03 10.72 12.58
C ILE A 127 -10.97 10.73 11.38
N ILE A 128 -10.54 11.33 10.27
CA ILE A 128 -11.31 11.42 9.03
C ILE A 128 -10.72 10.61 7.89
N ALA A 129 -9.45 10.22 8.01
CA ALA A 129 -8.79 9.24 7.13
C ALA A 129 -7.55 8.67 7.81
N THR A 130 -7.15 7.49 7.38
CA THR A 130 -5.86 6.88 7.74
C THR A 130 -5.14 6.42 6.48
N LEU A 131 -3.81 6.35 6.57
CA LEU A 131 -2.95 5.77 5.54
C LEU A 131 -2.07 4.71 6.19
N VAL A 132 -1.90 3.58 5.53
CA VAL A 132 -0.98 2.52 5.97
C VAL A 132 -0.07 2.19 4.79
N ASN A 133 1.24 2.29 4.99
CA ASN A 133 2.24 1.85 4.04
C ASN A 133 2.99 0.66 4.62
N TYR A 134 3.18 -0.37 3.80
CA TYR A 134 3.91 -1.58 4.18
C TYR A 134 4.48 -2.28 2.95
N ALA A 135 5.71 -2.80 3.06
CA ALA A 135 6.42 -3.47 1.99
C ALA A 135 6.25 -5.00 2.10
N CYS A 136 5.18 -5.54 1.51
CA CYS A 136 4.97 -6.98 1.45
C CYS A 136 4.11 -7.35 0.24
N HIS A 137 4.52 -8.32 -0.55
CA HIS A 137 3.81 -8.74 -1.77
C HIS A 137 2.42 -9.30 -1.43
N PRO A 138 1.36 -8.87 -2.10
CA PRO A 138 -0.01 -9.34 -1.81
C PRO A 138 -0.30 -10.66 -2.53
N VAL A 139 0.36 -11.70 -2.06
CA VAL A 139 0.34 -13.07 -2.58
C VAL A 139 0.00 -14.10 -1.50
N SER A 140 -0.78 -13.70 -0.48
CA SER A 140 -1.39 -14.67 0.45
C SER A 140 -2.19 -15.69 -0.34
N LEU A 141 -2.88 -15.23 -1.39
CA LEU A 141 -3.62 -16.07 -2.32
C LEU A 141 -2.75 -16.43 -3.53
N GLY A 142 -2.60 -17.71 -3.79
CA GLY A 142 -1.87 -18.22 -4.94
C GLY A 142 -2.71 -18.49 -6.17
N GLY A 143 -2.11 -19.06 -7.21
CA GLY A 143 -2.75 -19.37 -8.48
C GLY A 143 -3.94 -20.33 -8.41
N GLY A 144 -4.09 -21.06 -7.30
CA GLY A 144 -5.28 -21.88 -7.02
C GLY A 144 -6.54 -21.08 -6.70
N ASN A 145 -6.39 -19.82 -6.27
CA ASN A 145 -7.52 -18.94 -5.99
C ASN A 145 -8.28 -18.56 -7.27
N LYS A 146 -9.62 -18.62 -7.21
CA LYS A 146 -10.52 -18.24 -8.32
C LYS A 146 -11.42 -17.05 -7.97
N LEU A 147 -11.20 -16.41 -6.81
CA LEU A 147 -11.97 -15.27 -6.35
C LEU A 147 -11.21 -13.97 -6.66
N ILE A 148 -11.96 -12.90 -6.94
CA ILE A 148 -11.43 -11.54 -6.94
C ILE A 148 -11.24 -11.12 -5.48
N SER A 149 -10.02 -10.72 -5.13
CA SER A 149 -9.68 -10.35 -3.76
C SER A 149 -8.64 -9.21 -3.74
N PRO A 150 -8.75 -8.28 -2.78
CA PRO A 150 -7.67 -7.34 -2.49
C PRO A 150 -6.48 -7.99 -1.76
N ASP A 151 -6.51 -9.32 -1.55
CA ASP A 151 -5.58 -10.04 -0.68
C ASP A 151 -5.63 -9.50 0.76
N TYR A 152 -4.55 -9.55 1.52
CA TYR A 152 -4.52 -9.14 2.93
C TYR A 152 -4.92 -7.66 3.17
N TYR A 153 -4.89 -6.80 2.15
CA TYR A 153 -5.30 -5.40 2.29
C TYR A 153 -6.76 -5.25 2.72
N GLY A 154 -7.64 -6.15 2.29
CA GLY A 154 -9.06 -6.13 2.64
C GLY A 154 -9.25 -6.17 4.16
N ALA A 155 -8.80 -7.24 4.78
CA ALA A 155 -8.93 -7.44 6.22
C ALA A 155 -8.13 -6.40 7.04
N MET A 156 -6.97 -5.93 6.55
CA MET A 156 -6.22 -4.85 7.17
C MET A 156 -7.07 -3.58 7.25
N ARG A 157 -7.68 -3.18 6.13
CA ARG A 157 -8.53 -1.99 6.07
C ARG A 157 -9.75 -2.12 6.98
N GLU A 158 -10.43 -3.27 6.96
CA GLU A 158 -11.59 -3.54 7.83
C GLU A 158 -11.25 -3.37 9.31
N VAL A 159 -10.08 -3.85 9.74
CA VAL A 159 -9.62 -3.70 11.13
C VAL A 159 -9.40 -2.22 11.46
N VAL A 160 -8.67 -1.50 10.61
CA VAL A 160 -8.34 -0.09 10.87
C VAL A 160 -9.58 0.80 10.79
N GLU A 161 -10.42 0.64 9.77
CA GLU A 161 -11.64 1.42 9.56
C GLU A 161 -12.65 1.23 10.70
N ARG A 162 -12.85 -0.02 11.17
CA ARG A 162 -13.71 -0.31 12.30
C ARG A 162 -13.28 0.44 13.56
N ASP A 163 -11.99 0.41 13.89
CA ASP A 163 -11.48 0.96 15.14
C ASP A 163 -11.22 2.48 15.07
N THR A 164 -11.32 3.07 13.88
CA THR A 164 -11.27 4.53 13.65
C THR A 164 -12.63 5.16 13.40
N GLY A 165 -13.72 4.47 13.74
CA GLY A 165 -15.08 4.97 13.61
C GLY A 165 -15.58 5.04 12.17
N GLY A 166 -15.06 4.19 11.29
CA GLY A 166 -15.43 4.12 9.86
C GLY A 166 -14.65 5.09 8.98
N ALA A 167 -13.60 5.72 9.49
CA ALA A 167 -12.73 6.57 8.66
C ALA A 167 -12.01 5.73 7.59
N PRO A 168 -12.05 6.12 6.30
CA PRO A 168 -11.44 5.34 5.23
C PRO A 168 -9.94 5.16 5.46
N CYS A 169 -9.46 3.93 5.21
CA CYS A 169 -8.06 3.58 5.27
C CYS A 169 -7.49 3.40 3.86
N LEU A 170 -6.53 4.22 3.48
CA LEU A 170 -5.77 4.08 2.24
C LEU A 170 -4.56 3.19 2.49
N PHE A 171 -4.41 2.14 1.69
CA PHE A 171 -3.19 1.34 1.69
C PHE A 171 -2.24 1.79 0.59
N LEU A 172 -0.98 2.02 0.94
CA LEU A 172 0.10 2.34 0.04
C LEU A 172 1.09 1.18 0.03
N HIS A 173 1.16 0.48 -1.09
CA HIS A 173 2.08 -0.63 -1.25
C HIS A 173 3.52 -0.12 -1.31
N GLY A 174 4.40 -0.64 -0.44
CA GLY A 174 5.82 -0.31 -0.43
C GLY A 174 6.63 -1.14 -1.43
N ALA A 175 7.94 -0.93 -1.44
CA ALA A 175 8.87 -1.73 -2.24
C ALA A 175 8.91 -3.16 -1.69
N SER A 176 8.36 -4.11 -2.44
CA SER A 176 8.11 -5.48 -1.97
C SER A 176 8.55 -6.55 -2.95
N GLY A 177 9.45 -6.22 -3.87
CA GLY A 177 9.92 -7.17 -4.88
C GLY A 177 10.47 -8.45 -4.27
N ASP A 178 11.18 -8.32 -3.18
CA ASP A 178 11.85 -9.37 -2.41
C ASP A 178 11.12 -9.79 -1.12
N MET A 179 9.87 -9.30 -0.89
CA MET A 179 9.10 -9.57 0.32
C MET A 179 7.81 -10.35 0.03
N THR A 180 7.48 -11.30 0.91
CA THR A 180 6.24 -12.08 0.86
C THR A 180 5.69 -12.31 2.27
N PRO A 181 4.37 -12.53 2.45
CA PRO A 181 3.88 -13.04 3.73
C PRO A 181 4.48 -14.41 4.04
N LEU A 182 4.71 -14.71 5.33
CA LEU A 182 5.19 -16.03 5.74
C LEU A 182 4.28 -17.15 5.23
N ARG A 183 2.96 -16.95 5.31
CA ARG A 183 1.97 -17.82 4.66
C ARG A 183 1.50 -17.16 3.38
N SER A 184 1.95 -17.70 2.25
CA SER A 184 1.74 -17.17 0.92
C SER A 184 1.45 -18.29 -0.09
N TYR A 185 0.86 -17.90 -1.23
CA TYR A 185 0.52 -18.79 -2.34
C TYR A 185 -0.51 -19.89 -2.00
N GLU A 186 -1.30 -19.70 -0.97
CA GLU A 186 -2.38 -20.61 -0.56
C GLU A 186 -3.72 -20.13 -1.14
N ALA A 187 -4.58 -21.07 -1.56
CA ALA A 187 -5.89 -20.72 -2.14
C ALA A 187 -6.98 -20.54 -1.06
N ASP A 188 -6.59 -20.20 0.16
CA ASP A 188 -7.48 -20.03 1.31
C ASP A 188 -7.60 -18.56 1.70
N THR A 189 -8.77 -17.97 1.53
CA THR A 189 -9.06 -16.58 1.89
C THR A 189 -8.89 -16.30 3.38
N ALA A 190 -9.06 -17.30 4.25
CA ALA A 190 -8.87 -17.14 5.69
C ALA A 190 -7.42 -16.78 6.05
N ILE A 191 -6.44 -17.21 5.23
CA ILE A 191 -5.03 -16.85 5.39
C ILE A 191 -4.79 -15.39 5.00
N ALA A 192 -5.35 -14.95 3.88
CA ALA A 192 -5.30 -13.53 3.49
C ALA A 192 -5.90 -12.63 4.58
N ASP A 193 -7.04 -13.04 5.16
CA ASP A 193 -7.68 -12.32 6.26
C ASP A 193 -6.83 -12.34 7.54
N GLN A 194 -6.17 -13.46 7.85
CA GLN A 194 -5.28 -13.55 9.01
C GLN A 194 -4.08 -12.62 8.85
N ASN A 195 -3.43 -12.66 7.69
CA ASN A 195 -2.31 -11.77 7.34
C ASN A 195 -2.74 -10.30 7.41
N GLY A 196 -3.91 -9.98 6.90
CA GLY A 196 -4.46 -8.63 6.94
C GLY A 196 -4.77 -8.15 8.36
N ARG A 197 -5.35 -9.00 9.19
CA ARG A 197 -5.58 -8.66 10.61
C ARG A 197 -4.27 -8.42 11.35
N GLN A 198 -3.22 -9.20 11.09
CA GLN A 198 -1.89 -8.96 11.69
C GLN A 198 -1.37 -7.56 11.37
N LEU A 199 -1.38 -7.16 10.08
CA LEU A 199 -0.96 -5.81 9.69
C LEU A 199 -1.89 -4.73 10.24
N GLY A 200 -3.21 -4.97 10.26
CA GLY A 200 -4.20 -4.05 10.80
C GLY A 200 -3.98 -3.75 12.29
N TYR A 201 -3.68 -4.78 13.08
CA TYR A 201 -3.38 -4.59 14.50
C TYR A 201 -2.03 -3.89 14.72
N ALA A 202 -1.02 -4.14 13.90
CA ALA A 202 0.23 -3.40 13.93
C ALA A 202 0.04 -1.91 13.61
N ALA A 203 -0.79 -1.62 12.61
CA ALA A 203 -1.16 -0.25 12.26
C ALA A 203 -1.95 0.43 13.39
N LEU A 204 -2.92 -0.25 14.02
CA LEU A 204 -3.67 0.27 15.16
C LEU A 204 -2.80 0.50 16.40
N SER A 205 -1.86 -0.40 16.67
CA SER A 205 -0.88 -0.21 17.75
C SER A 205 -0.07 1.07 17.53
N THR A 206 0.42 1.27 16.29
CA THR A 206 1.15 2.48 15.91
C THR A 206 0.27 3.73 16.05
N LEU A 207 -0.96 3.67 15.54
CA LEU A 207 -1.92 4.77 15.60
C LEU A 207 -2.25 5.18 17.04
N THR A 208 -2.42 4.18 17.93
CA THR A 208 -2.73 4.39 19.35
C THR A 208 -1.58 5.08 20.08
N GLY A 209 -0.34 4.81 19.69
CA GLY A 209 0.85 5.45 20.25
C GLY A 209 1.11 6.88 19.79
N MET A 210 0.37 7.38 18.78
CA MET A 210 0.54 8.75 18.32
C MET A 210 0.06 9.77 19.34
N LEU A 211 0.87 10.80 19.57
CA LEU A 211 0.45 11.97 20.33
C LEU A 211 -0.77 12.66 19.68
N PRO A 212 -1.55 13.44 20.46
CA PRO A 212 -2.56 14.30 19.88
C PRO A 212 -1.98 15.20 18.79
N PRO A 213 -2.76 15.58 17.75
CA PRO A 213 -2.30 16.53 16.74
C PRO A 213 -1.77 17.81 17.37
N GLU A 214 -0.77 18.42 16.73
CA GLU A 214 -0.18 19.70 17.16
C GLU A 214 0.37 19.70 18.59
N GLN A 215 0.80 18.53 19.07
CA GLN A 215 1.44 18.40 20.37
C GLN A 215 2.75 17.64 20.29
N GLU A 216 3.65 17.98 21.18
CA GLU A 216 4.89 17.24 21.42
C GLU A 216 5.05 16.95 22.91
N PHE A 217 5.82 15.91 23.23
CA PHE A 217 6.14 15.55 24.60
C PHE A 217 7.48 16.19 24.96
N ALA A 218 7.49 17.13 25.92
CA ALA A 218 8.67 17.88 26.29
C ALA A 218 8.97 17.78 27.79
N PHE A 219 10.26 17.84 28.15
CA PHE A 219 10.69 17.88 29.54
C PHE A 219 10.14 19.15 30.21
N ASP A 220 9.55 18.98 31.37
CA ASP A 220 8.91 20.05 32.16
C ASP A 220 9.73 20.43 33.41
N ARG A 221 9.96 19.50 34.33
CA ARG A 221 10.66 19.74 35.58
C ARG A 221 11.20 18.45 36.21
N ILE A 222 12.04 18.63 37.20
CA ILE A 222 12.43 17.56 38.13
C ILE A 222 11.47 17.56 39.31
N GLU A 223 11.05 16.36 39.72
CA GLU A 223 10.23 16.12 40.88
C GLU A 223 10.95 15.13 41.82
N GLU A 224 11.10 15.49 43.09
CA GLU A 224 11.71 14.63 44.09
C GLU A 224 10.61 13.73 44.72
N SER A 225 10.74 12.41 44.54
CA SER A 225 9.77 11.43 45.03
C SER A 225 10.50 10.12 45.35
N GLY A 226 11.41 10.14 46.37
CA GLY A 226 12.29 9.03 46.66
C GLY A 226 13.40 8.79 45.65
N ALA A 227 13.20 9.27 44.41
CA ALA A 227 14.18 9.40 43.36
C ALA A 227 13.94 10.71 42.61
N ARG A 228 14.95 11.19 41.89
CA ARG A 228 14.81 12.38 41.04
C ARG A 228 14.11 11.99 39.75
N LEU A 229 12.83 12.35 39.61
CA LEU A 229 12.00 12.01 38.46
C LEU A 229 11.97 13.18 37.47
N GLY A 230 12.25 12.89 36.19
CA GLY A 230 12.00 13.83 35.12
C GLY A 230 10.52 13.80 34.75
N ARG A 231 9.84 14.94 34.91
CA ARG A 231 8.45 15.11 34.48
C ARG A 231 8.42 15.66 33.07
N TRP A 232 7.57 15.05 32.27
CA TRP A 232 7.31 15.42 30.88
C TRP A 232 5.86 15.81 30.73
N SER A 233 5.57 16.76 29.89
CA SER A 233 4.21 17.23 29.60
C SER A 233 3.99 17.45 28.12
N LEU A 234 2.73 17.40 27.71
CA LEU A 234 2.34 17.77 26.35
C LEU A 234 2.41 19.29 26.19
N ARG A 235 3.05 19.74 25.13
CA ARG A 235 3.13 21.16 24.75
C ARG A 235 2.61 21.36 23.34
N SER A 236 2.09 22.55 23.06
CA SER A 236 1.66 22.91 21.71
C SER A 236 2.86 22.94 20.76
N LYS A 237 2.67 22.28 19.61
CA LYS A 237 3.60 22.29 18.47
C LYS A 237 2.79 22.47 17.18
N PRO A 238 2.64 23.68 16.69
CA PRO A 238 1.84 23.96 15.51
C PRO A 238 2.25 23.07 14.32
N ALA A 239 1.27 22.56 13.60
CA ALA A 239 1.51 21.81 12.38
C ALA A 239 2.10 22.72 11.29
N SER A 240 2.90 22.12 10.40
CA SER A 240 3.32 22.81 9.17
C SER A 240 2.09 23.09 8.29
N THR A 241 2.02 24.31 7.77
CA THR A 241 1.01 24.71 6.78
C THR A 241 1.49 24.54 5.34
N THR A 242 2.75 24.08 5.16
CA THR A 242 3.34 23.89 3.84
C THR A 242 3.06 22.49 3.34
N LEU A 243 2.36 22.40 2.22
CA LEU A 243 2.16 21.18 1.44
C LEU A 243 2.79 21.40 0.05
N VAL A 244 3.70 20.51 -0.34
CA VAL A 244 4.32 20.54 -1.67
C VAL A 244 4.07 19.21 -2.35
N ALA A 245 3.58 19.24 -3.57
CA ALA A 245 3.46 18.08 -4.46
C ALA A 245 4.19 18.39 -5.76
N THR A 246 5.03 17.48 -6.22
CA THR A 246 5.74 17.57 -7.49
C THR A 246 5.62 16.27 -8.25
N VAL A 247 5.57 16.37 -9.58
CA VAL A 247 5.63 15.22 -10.48
C VAL A 247 6.92 15.29 -11.26
N SER A 248 7.68 14.20 -11.30
CA SER A 248 8.90 14.08 -12.09
C SER A 248 8.87 12.82 -12.93
N ASN A 249 9.36 12.92 -14.16
CA ASN A 249 9.60 11.75 -15.00
C ASN A 249 10.98 11.19 -14.69
N THR A 250 11.04 9.90 -14.40
CA THR A 250 12.30 9.18 -14.16
C THR A 250 12.44 8.11 -15.24
N GLU A 251 13.54 8.14 -15.97
CA GLU A 251 13.89 7.07 -16.90
C GLU A 251 14.56 5.94 -16.13
N LEU A 252 14.02 4.73 -16.29
CA LEU A 252 14.60 3.51 -15.75
C LEU A 252 15.09 2.67 -16.94
N PRO A 253 16.40 2.67 -17.23
CA PRO A 253 16.93 1.87 -18.33
C PRO A 253 16.74 0.38 -18.04
N TYR A 254 16.48 -0.39 -19.09
CA TYR A 254 16.51 -1.84 -18.98
C TYR A 254 17.96 -2.32 -18.74
N VAL A 255 18.08 -3.44 -18.04
CA VAL A 255 19.33 -4.19 -18.05
C VAL A 255 19.63 -4.70 -19.47
N ASP A 256 20.90 -4.96 -19.78
CA ASP A 256 21.27 -5.58 -21.05
C ASP A 256 20.51 -6.90 -21.19
N LEU A 257 19.66 -6.98 -22.22
CA LEU A 257 18.90 -8.18 -22.51
C LEU A 257 19.70 -9.08 -23.45
N PRO A 258 19.59 -10.41 -23.32
CA PRO A 258 20.15 -11.33 -24.31
C PRO A 258 19.63 -11.05 -25.70
N ALA A 259 20.42 -11.31 -26.74
CA ALA A 259 19.97 -11.18 -28.10
C ALA A 259 18.78 -12.10 -28.39
N GLU A 260 17.85 -11.67 -29.27
CA GLU A 260 16.66 -12.46 -29.63
C GLU A 260 17.01 -13.90 -30.03
N ALA A 261 18.09 -14.07 -30.75
CA ALA A 261 18.57 -15.39 -31.19
C ALA A 261 18.94 -16.30 -30.01
N GLU A 262 19.52 -15.75 -28.94
CA GLU A 262 19.88 -16.49 -27.72
C GLU A 262 18.60 -16.88 -26.94
N LEU A 263 17.62 -15.98 -26.85
CA LEU A 263 16.33 -16.26 -26.23
C LEU A 263 15.55 -17.34 -26.98
N LEU A 264 15.55 -17.30 -28.32
CA LEU A 264 14.91 -18.31 -29.15
C LEU A 264 15.59 -19.67 -29.02
N ALA A 265 16.92 -19.70 -28.94
CA ALA A 265 17.66 -20.94 -28.70
C ALA A 265 17.35 -21.56 -27.33
N SER A 266 17.26 -20.75 -26.28
CA SER A 266 16.90 -21.21 -24.93
C SER A 266 15.49 -21.78 -24.84
N LEU A 267 14.52 -21.20 -25.56
CA LEU A 267 13.16 -21.71 -25.62
C LEU A 267 13.08 -23.09 -26.27
N GLN A 268 13.93 -23.39 -27.26
CA GLN A 268 13.97 -24.69 -27.94
C GLN A 268 14.58 -25.80 -27.07
N THR A 269 15.37 -25.45 -26.07
CA THR A 269 16.02 -26.42 -25.16
C THR A 269 15.19 -26.70 -23.89
N THR A 270 14.12 -25.94 -23.65
CA THR A 270 13.27 -26.06 -22.44
C THR A 270 11.96 -26.85 -22.69
N THR A 271 11.78 -27.38 -23.91
CA THR A 271 10.71 -28.32 -24.28
C THR A 271 11.24 -29.75 -24.34
#